data_34ffcc7f17f81eaa7079243996d2d8a3
#
_entry.id   34ffcc7f17f81eaa7079243996d2d8a3
#
_cell.length_a   1.000
_cell.length_b   1.000
_cell.length_c   1.000
_cell.angle_alpha   90.00
_cell.angle_beta   90.00
_cell.angle_gamma   90.00
#
_symmetry.space_group_name_H-M   'P 1'
#
loop_
_entity.id
_entity.type
_entity.pdbx_description
1 polymer ?
#
loop_
_entity_poly.entity_id
_entity_poly.type
_entity_poly.pdbx_seq_one_letter_code
_entity_poly.pdbx_strand_id
1 'polypeptide(L)'
;MGQWSGGQYKQSTKSGEVHAMTLPRPRCLPAVSLLLCATVALAACSTAPPLKVRTRVDPSAEFSSYRSYGFVPVVGTNYGGKTTALTVYFMQAIRQEMDSRGYRYTEETPDLLVNFNANPRATAESTTSIAPAYGYSTGYYAYRAELYGLPVIAFEDEETVNYRVGTGNIDIVDARRKTLIWEGIAEGRLTEDMLNNPGPAIAGVVSEIFTQYPGKAAK
;
A
#
# COMPACT_ATOMS: atom_id res chain seq x y z
N MET A 1 -11.48 -20.99 -69.38
CA MET A 1 -10.92 -20.35 -70.59
C MET A 1 -10.18 -19.09 -70.19
N GLY A 2 -8.89 -19.01 -70.50
CA GLY A 2 -8.07 -17.84 -70.23
C GLY A 2 -6.67 -18.20 -69.69
N GLN A 3 -5.86 -18.79 -70.55
CA GLN A 3 -4.40 -18.95 -70.35
C GLN A 3 -3.73 -17.58 -70.54
N TRP A 4 -2.71 -17.33 -69.70
CA TRP A 4 -1.63 -16.39 -70.00
C TRP A 4 -0.34 -16.97 -69.47
N SER A 5 0.41 -17.33 -70.22
CA SER A 5 1.66 -17.35 -70.97
C SER A 5 2.83 -16.73 -70.19
N GLY A 6 3.89 -17.54 -70.14
CA GLY A 6 5.14 -17.29 -69.47
C GLY A 6 6.00 -16.18 -70.09
N GLY A 7 6.76 -15.54 -69.26
CA GLY A 7 7.85 -14.63 -69.60
C GLY A 7 9.16 -15.16 -68.96
N GLN A 8 10.00 -15.74 -69.78
CA GLN A 8 11.38 -16.05 -69.40
C GLN A 8 12.20 -14.77 -69.33
N TYR A 9 12.84 -14.52 -68.20
CA TYR A 9 13.85 -13.48 -68.11
C TYR A 9 15.25 -14.07 -67.98
N LYS A 10 16.06 -13.64 -68.86
CA LYS A 10 17.44 -14.01 -69.14
C LYS A 10 18.35 -13.69 -67.94
N GLN A 11 19.16 -14.67 -67.52
CA GLN A 11 20.29 -14.45 -66.62
C GLN A 11 21.40 -13.69 -67.32
N SER A 12 21.82 -12.61 -66.69
CA SER A 12 23.06 -11.92 -67.02
C SER A 12 24.02 -12.05 -65.85
N THR A 13 25.00 -12.94 -66.03
CA THR A 13 26.15 -13.07 -65.16
C THR A 13 27.07 -11.87 -65.32
N LYS A 14 27.21 -11.04 -64.28
CA LYS A 14 28.34 -10.11 -64.13
C LYS A 14 29.09 -10.43 -62.83
N SER A 15 30.30 -10.93 -63.02
CA SER A 15 31.34 -11.02 -62.01
C SER A 15 31.65 -9.63 -61.47
N GLY A 16 31.46 -9.42 -60.17
CA GLY A 16 31.82 -8.20 -59.48
C GLY A 16 32.52 -8.55 -58.16
N GLU A 17 33.69 -8.05 -58.00
CA GLU A 17 34.66 -8.25 -56.91
C GLU A 17 34.06 -8.18 -55.54
N VAL A 18 34.44 -9.14 -54.68
CA VAL A 18 34.13 -9.19 -53.27
C VAL A 18 35.06 -8.23 -52.52
N HIS A 19 34.62 -7.02 -52.29
CA HIS A 19 35.26 -6.17 -51.29
C HIS A 19 34.88 -6.69 -49.91
N ALA A 20 35.87 -7.21 -49.17
CA ALA A 20 35.78 -7.61 -47.79
C ALA A 20 35.46 -6.37 -46.95
N MET A 21 34.18 -6.21 -46.54
CA MET A 21 33.74 -5.17 -45.63
C MET A 21 34.11 -5.64 -44.22
N THR A 22 35.17 -5.05 -43.69
CA THR A 22 35.63 -5.27 -42.30
C THR A 22 34.59 -4.69 -41.36
N LEU A 23 33.82 -5.54 -40.70
CA LEU A 23 32.88 -5.13 -39.63
C LEU A 23 33.66 -4.53 -38.45
N PRO A 24 33.28 -3.37 -37.93
CA PRO A 24 33.88 -2.81 -36.73
C PRO A 24 33.57 -3.71 -35.54
N ARG A 25 34.60 -4.11 -34.80
CA ARG A 25 34.51 -4.84 -33.55
C ARG A 25 33.61 -4.10 -32.55
N PRO A 26 32.64 -4.78 -31.89
CA PRO A 26 31.86 -4.13 -30.83
C PRO A 26 32.79 -3.72 -29.71
N ARG A 27 32.85 -2.43 -29.44
CA ARG A 27 33.49 -1.90 -28.25
C ARG A 27 32.71 -2.38 -27.03
N CYS A 28 33.37 -3.18 -26.21
CA CYS A 28 32.84 -3.58 -24.90
C CYS A 28 32.60 -2.30 -24.10
N LEU A 29 31.33 -1.93 -23.93
CA LEU A 29 30.90 -0.97 -22.92
C LEU A 29 31.23 -1.55 -21.55
N PRO A 30 31.89 -0.81 -20.65
CA PRO A 30 32.29 -1.34 -19.37
C PRO A 30 31.05 -1.77 -18.58
N ALA A 31 31.06 -2.98 -18.05
CA ALA A 31 30.01 -3.61 -17.28
C ALA A 31 29.51 -2.77 -16.07
N VAL A 32 30.28 -1.77 -15.68
CA VAL A 32 29.98 -0.80 -14.62
C VAL A 32 28.80 0.10 -14.97
N SER A 33 28.58 0.45 -16.26
CA SER A 33 27.47 1.32 -16.68
C SER A 33 26.11 0.61 -16.63
N LEU A 34 26.09 -0.72 -16.80
CA LEU A 34 24.84 -1.51 -16.71
C LEU A 34 24.42 -1.71 -15.27
N LEU A 35 25.36 -1.80 -14.33
CA LEU A 35 25.07 -1.96 -12.90
C LEU A 35 24.45 -0.70 -12.28
N LEU A 36 24.84 0.47 -12.77
CA LEU A 36 24.32 1.76 -12.26
C LEU A 36 22.87 2.04 -12.70
N CYS A 37 22.47 1.55 -13.89
CA CYS A 37 21.07 1.67 -14.34
C CYS A 37 20.10 0.73 -13.60
N ALA A 38 20.56 -0.42 -13.12
CA ALA A 38 19.73 -1.39 -12.42
C ALA A 38 19.37 -0.95 -10.99
N THR A 39 20.17 -0.10 -10.36
CA THR A 39 19.93 0.38 -8.98
C THR A 39 18.93 1.54 -8.89
N VAL A 40 18.66 2.26 -9.97
CA VAL A 40 17.71 3.39 -9.98
C VAL A 40 16.27 2.93 -10.15
N ALA A 41 16.03 1.72 -10.66
CA ALA A 41 14.67 1.20 -10.92
C ALA A 41 13.92 0.71 -9.67
N LEU A 42 14.57 0.61 -8.50
CA LEU A 42 13.96 0.12 -7.25
C LEU A 42 13.36 1.23 -6.34
N ALA A 43 13.45 2.49 -6.74
CA ALA A 43 12.91 3.61 -5.97
C ALA A 43 11.50 4.04 -6.41
N ALA A 44 10.67 3.11 -6.92
CA ALA A 44 9.24 3.34 -7.04
C ALA A 44 8.62 3.23 -5.63
N CYS A 45 8.81 4.26 -4.81
CA CYS A 45 8.14 4.40 -3.54
C CYS A 45 6.63 4.41 -3.79
N SER A 46 5.95 3.38 -3.33
CA SER A 46 4.50 3.35 -3.17
C SER A 46 4.09 4.56 -2.33
N THR A 47 3.38 5.51 -2.92
CA THR A 47 2.82 6.69 -2.24
C THR A 47 1.52 6.35 -1.51
N ALA A 48 1.47 5.22 -0.80
CA ALA A 48 0.35 4.95 0.09
C ALA A 48 0.37 5.99 1.23
N PRO A 49 -0.77 6.61 1.56
CA PRO A 49 -0.84 7.55 2.66
C PRO A 49 -0.41 6.86 3.96
N PRO A 50 0.35 7.56 4.82
CA PRO A 50 0.93 6.94 6.02
C PRO A 50 -0.16 6.41 6.95
N LEU A 51 -0.01 5.15 7.35
CA LEU A 51 -0.82 4.53 8.39
C LEU A 51 -0.41 5.13 9.74
N LYS A 52 -1.38 5.65 10.50
CA LYS A 52 -1.13 6.15 11.86
C LYS A 52 -1.37 5.02 12.84
N VAL A 53 -0.30 4.57 13.51
CA VAL A 53 -0.39 3.54 14.55
C VAL A 53 -0.19 4.18 15.92
N ARG A 54 -1.02 3.80 16.87
CA ARG A 54 -0.95 4.20 18.29
C ARG A 54 -1.12 2.96 19.16
N THR A 55 -0.43 2.91 20.27
CA THR A 55 -0.54 1.80 21.22
C THR A 55 -0.74 2.30 22.64
N ARG A 56 -1.37 1.46 23.44
CA ARG A 56 -1.47 1.60 24.89
C ARG A 56 -1.01 0.31 25.54
N VAL A 57 -0.22 0.43 26.58
CA VAL A 57 0.38 -0.70 27.30
C VAL A 57 0.08 -0.54 28.77
N ASP A 58 -0.39 -1.61 29.41
CA ASP A 58 -0.46 -1.67 30.88
C ASP A 58 0.97 -1.81 31.43
N PRO A 59 1.48 -0.84 32.18
CA PRO A 59 2.84 -0.89 32.71
C PRO A 59 3.06 -2.03 33.72
N SER A 60 1.99 -2.62 34.24
CA SER A 60 2.04 -3.77 35.18
C SER A 60 2.01 -5.13 34.47
N ALA A 61 1.95 -5.15 33.13
CA ALA A 61 1.88 -6.39 32.35
C ALA A 61 3.26 -7.05 32.22
N GLU A 62 3.35 -8.29 32.66
CA GLU A 62 4.56 -9.13 32.52
C GLU A 62 4.45 -9.98 31.24
N PHE A 63 4.72 -9.39 30.09
CA PHE A 63 4.58 -10.05 28.78
C PHE A 63 5.38 -11.35 28.67
N SER A 64 6.49 -11.47 29.37
CA SER A 64 7.33 -12.67 29.42
C SER A 64 6.73 -13.83 30.21
N SER A 65 5.61 -13.65 30.90
CA SER A 65 4.94 -14.71 31.66
C SER A 65 3.94 -15.52 30.84
N TYR A 66 3.48 -15.01 29.71
CA TYR A 66 2.47 -15.64 28.86
C TYR A 66 3.08 -16.58 27.82
N ARG A 67 2.39 -17.68 27.52
CA ARG A 67 2.82 -18.71 26.56
C ARG A 67 1.80 -19.00 25.47
N SER A 68 0.54 -18.72 25.75
CA SER A 68 -0.57 -19.09 24.89
C SER A 68 -1.53 -17.94 24.65
N TYR A 69 -2.25 -18.01 23.55
CA TYR A 69 -3.30 -17.05 23.21
C TYR A 69 -4.51 -17.75 22.57
N GLY A 70 -5.63 -17.10 22.65
CA GLY A 70 -6.86 -17.48 21.97
C GLY A 70 -7.64 -16.24 21.57
N PHE A 71 -8.66 -16.40 20.77
CA PHE A 71 -9.56 -15.30 20.46
C PHE A 71 -10.75 -15.27 21.44
N VAL A 72 -11.32 -14.10 21.67
CA VAL A 72 -12.60 -13.99 22.38
C VAL A 72 -13.70 -14.73 21.59
N PRO A 73 -14.73 -15.29 22.23
CA PRO A 73 -15.77 -16.05 21.56
C PRO A 73 -16.52 -15.27 20.48
N VAL A 74 -16.67 -13.96 20.67
CA VAL A 74 -17.30 -13.06 19.69
C VAL A 74 -16.38 -11.87 19.48
N VAL A 75 -15.64 -11.87 18.38
CA VAL A 75 -14.75 -10.76 18.01
C VAL A 75 -15.54 -9.60 17.39
N GLY A 76 -15.02 -8.37 17.51
CA GLY A 76 -15.72 -7.16 17.12
C GLY A 76 -16.03 -7.01 15.62
N THR A 77 -15.41 -7.82 14.76
CA THR A 77 -15.71 -7.85 13.32
C THR A 77 -16.79 -8.86 12.93
N ASN A 78 -17.31 -9.65 13.88
CA ASN A 78 -18.45 -10.52 13.64
C ASN A 78 -19.74 -9.69 13.49
N TYR A 79 -20.58 -10.06 12.54
CA TYR A 79 -21.85 -9.39 12.31
C TYR A 79 -23.03 -10.34 12.41
N GLY A 80 -24.03 -9.98 13.24
CA GLY A 80 -25.23 -10.81 13.45
C GLY A 80 -24.90 -12.22 13.94
N GLY A 81 -23.87 -12.39 14.76
CA GLY A 81 -23.41 -13.69 15.27
C GLY A 81 -22.70 -14.57 14.25
N LYS A 82 -22.38 -14.04 13.07
CA LYS A 82 -21.67 -14.76 11.99
C LYS A 82 -20.25 -14.23 11.82
N THR A 83 -19.33 -15.17 11.58
CA THR A 83 -17.97 -14.84 11.18
C THR A 83 -17.98 -14.29 9.76
N THR A 84 -17.37 -13.13 9.56
CA THR A 84 -17.24 -12.49 8.26
C THR A 84 -15.90 -12.85 7.59
N ALA A 85 -15.76 -12.62 6.27
CA ALA A 85 -14.48 -12.77 5.60
C ALA A 85 -13.41 -11.83 6.22
N LEU A 86 -13.81 -10.63 6.62
CA LEU A 86 -12.95 -9.69 7.33
C LEU A 86 -12.40 -10.30 8.63
N THR A 87 -13.26 -10.95 9.41
CA THR A 87 -12.88 -11.67 10.63
C THR A 87 -11.80 -12.73 10.35
N VAL A 88 -11.99 -13.52 9.29
CA VAL A 88 -11.03 -14.57 8.93
C VAL A 88 -9.65 -13.98 8.58
N TYR A 89 -9.60 -12.89 7.81
CA TYR A 89 -8.35 -12.23 7.47
C TYR A 89 -7.62 -11.67 8.69
N PHE A 90 -8.34 -11.02 9.60
CA PHE A 90 -7.75 -10.54 10.87
C PHE A 90 -7.22 -11.69 11.71
N MET A 91 -8.01 -12.74 11.92
CA MET A 91 -7.58 -13.91 12.69
C MET A 91 -6.31 -14.54 12.11
N GLN A 92 -6.24 -14.65 10.79
CA GLN A 92 -5.09 -15.23 10.09
C GLN A 92 -3.83 -14.38 10.26
N ALA A 93 -3.95 -13.07 10.08
CA ALA A 93 -2.84 -12.14 10.25
C ALA A 93 -2.35 -12.07 11.71
N ILE A 94 -3.28 -12.03 12.68
CA ILE A 94 -2.94 -12.00 14.11
C ILE A 94 -2.28 -13.31 14.54
N ARG A 95 -2.74 -14.46 14.03
CA ARG A 95 -2.08 -15.75 14.29
C ARG A 95 -0.63 -15.71 13.82
N GLN A 96 -0.39 -15.26 12.60
CA GLN A 96 0.95 -15.16 12.06
C GLN A 96 1.87 -14.31 12.96
N GLU A 97 1.38 -13.17 13.44
CA GLU A 97 2.15 -12.28 14.32
C GLU A 97 2.39 -12.87 15.71
N MET A 98 1.39 -13.51 16.31
CA MET A 98 1.51 -14.13 17.62
C MET A 98 2.42 -15.38 17.58
N ASP A 99 2.24 -16.24 16.58
CA ASP A 99 3.04 -17.46 16.40
C ASP A 99 4.52 -17.10 16.13
N SER A 100 4.79 -16.05 15.34
CA SER A 100 6.16 -15.57 15.10
C SER A 100 6.88 -15.09 16.36
N ARG A 101 6.13 -14.68 17.38
CA ARG A 101 6.63 -14.27 18.69
C ARG A 101 6.71 -15.41 19.68
N GLY A 102 6.39 -16.64 19.23
CA GLY A 102 6.50 -17.86 20.02
C GLY A 102 5.28 -18.22 20.86
N TYR A 103 4.19 -17.44 20.77
CA TYR A 103 2.94 -17.80 21.43
C TYR A 103 2.27 -18.99 20.75
N ARG A 104 1.62 -19.85 21.50
CA ARG A 104 0.87 -20.99 21.01
C ARG A 104 -0.65 -20.71 21.02
N TYR A 105 -1.32 -20.92 19.90
CA TYR A 105 -2.77 -20.83 19.84
C TYR A 105 -3.44 -21.96 20.62
N THR A 106 -4.46 -21.64 21.40
CA THR A 106 -5.34 -22.59 22.07
C THR A 106 -6.75 -22.00 22.28
N GLU A 107 -7.77 -22.84 22.22
CA GLU A 107 -9.16 -22.44 22.44
C GLU A 107 -9.62 -22.69 23.88
N GLU A 108 -8.99 -23.61 24.62
CA GLU A 108 -9.46 -24.06 25.91
C GLU A 108 -9.14 -23.07 27.05
N THR A 109 -7.87 -22.84 27.32
CA THR A 109 -7.44 -22.03 28.47
C THR A 109 -6.23 -21.15 28.09
N PRO A 110 -6.41 -20.16 27.21
CA PRO A 110 -5.32 -19.29 26.82
C PRO A 110 -4.88 -18.37 27.95
N ASP A 111 -3.59 -18.02 27.98
CA ASP A 111 -3.08 -16.99 28.90
C ASP A 111 -3.55 -15.60 28.45
N LEU A 112 -3.61 -15.39 27.12
CA LEU A 112 -4.03 -14.15 26.50
C LEU A 112 -5.30 -14.34 25.67
N LEU A 113 -6.23 -13.42 25.79
CA LEU A 113 -7.38 -13.31 24.89
C LEU A 113 -7.16 -12.14 23.92
N VAL A 114 -7.35 -12.42 22.64
CA VAL A 114 -7.23 -11.41 21.57
C VAL A 114 -8.61 -11.07 21.04
N ASN A 115 -8.92 -9.78 21.03
CA ASN A 115 -10.06 -9.21 20.33
C ASN A 115 -9.58 -8.26 19.25
N PHE A 116 -10.40 -8.01 18.24
CA PHE A 116 -10.11 -7.02 17.23
C PHE A 116 -11.40 -6.47 16.63
N ASN A 117 -11.32 -5.24 16.15
CA ASN A 117 -12.44 -4.56 15.52
C ASN A 117 -11.93 -3.74 14.33
N ALA A 118 -12.82 -3.51 13.36
CA ALA A 118 -12.54 -2.67 12.21
C ALA A 118 -13.78 -1.85 11.86
N ASN A 119 -13.59 -0.54 11.69
CA ASN A 119 -14.67 0.39 11.42
C ASN A 119 -14.30 1.31 10.25
N PRO A 120 -14.81 1.06 9.05
CA PRO A 120 -14.67 1.97 7.92
C PRO A 120 -15.64 3.14 8.06
N ARG A 121 -15.15 4.37 7.87
CA ARG A 121 -15.95 5.60 7.85
C ARG A 121 -15.74 6.32 6.53
N ALA A 122 -16.82 6.85 5.96
CA ALA A 122 -16.73 7.80 4.87
C ALA A 122 -16.34 9.17 5.44
N THR A 123 -15.38 9.83 4.83
CA THR A 123 -14.93 11.17 5.20
C THR A 123 -14.81 12.00 3.93
N ALA A 124 -15.20 13.27 4.01
CA ALA A 124 -14.99 14.24 2.97
C ALA A 124 -13.98 15.29 3.47
N GLU A 125 -12.98 15.58 2.67
CA GLU A 125 -12.03 16.64 2.92
C GLU A 125 -12.20 17.68 1.82
N SER A 126 -12.51 18.91 2.21
CA SER A 126 -12.59 20.05 1.29
C SER A 126 -11.26 20.79 1.37
N THR A 127 -10.57 20.85 0.23
CA THR A 127 -9.36 21.66 0.11
C THR A 127 -9.67 22.84 -0.79
N THR A 128 -9.67 24.03 -0.22
CA THR A 128 -9.77 25.27 -0.98
C THR A 128 -8.38 25.64 -1.49
N SER A 129 -8.15 25.50 -2.78
CA SER A 129 -6.96 26.00 -3.43
C SER A 129 -7.27 27.33 -4.11
N ILE A 130 -6.57 28.38 -3.73
CA ILE A 130 -6.59 29.64 -4.47
C ILE A 130 -5.62 29.47 -5.63
N ALA A 131 -6.14 29.04 -6.77
CA ALA A 131 -5.36 29.04 -8.00
C ALA A 131 -5.46 30.41 -8.64
N PRO A 132 -4.36 31.09 -8.93
CA PRO A 132 -4.40 32.23 -9.84
C PRO A 132 -4.93 31.76 -11.18
N ALA A 133 -5.93 32.43 -11.73
CA ALA A 133 -6.55 32.09 -13.00
C ALA A 133 -5.52 32.23 -14.14
N TYR A 134 -4.73 31.19 -14.35
CA TYR A 134 -3.81 31.09 -15.49
C TYR A 134 -4.56 30.63 -16.74
N GLY A 135 -5.38 31.52 -17.28
CA GLY A 135 -5.89 31.35 -18.65
C GLY A 135 -4.91 31.92 -19.65
N TYR A 136 -5.06 31.56 -20.92
CA TYR A 136 -4.21 31.97 -22.05
C TYR A 136 -4.03 33.48 -22.21
N SER A 137 -4.86 34.26 -21.53
CA SER A 137 -4.85 35.71 -21.49
C SER A 137 -4.19 36.31 -20.23
N THR A 138 -3.76 35.51 -19.28
CA THR A 138 -3.36 35.97 -17.95
C THR A 138 -2.09 36.83 -17.95
N GLY A 139 -1.10 36.49 -18.78
CA GLY A 139 0.11 37.29 -18.86
C GLY A 139 -0.15 38.76 -19.22
N TYR A 140 -1.03 38.98 -20.17
CA TYR A 140 -1.39 40.32 -20.62
C TYR A 140 -2.36 41.03 -19.65
N TYR A 141 -3.36 40.33 -19.13
CA TYR A 141 -4.34 40.92 -18.23
C TYR A 141 -3.78 41.13 -16.81
N ALA A 142 -2.92 40.25 -16.34
CA ALA A 142 -2.21 40.46 -15.07
C ALA A 142 -1.30 41.70 -15.14
N TYR A 143 -0.56 41.86 -16.21
CA TYR A 143 0.26 43.05 -16.46
C TYR A 143 -0.59 44.33 -16.52
N ARG A 144 -1.76 44.28 -17.17
CA ARG A 144 -2.68 45.43 -17.22
C ARG A 144 -3.31 45.71 -15.84
N ALA A 145 -3.69 44.67 -15.09
CA ALA A 145 -4.27 44.83 -13.75
C ALA A 145 -3.28 45.52 -12.78
N GLU A 146 -2.00 45.12 -12.84
CA GLU A 146 -0.94 45.76 -12.08
C GLU A 146 -0.72 47.21 -12.47
N LEU A 147 -0.75 47.50 -13.79
CA LEU A 147 -0.53 48.82 -14.33
C LEU A 147 -1.67 49.80 -14.00
N TYR A 148 -2.92 49.33 -13.88
CA TYR A 148 -4.10 50.17 -13.65
C TYR A 148 -4.72 50.00 -12.26
N GLY A 149 -4.05 49.21 -11.35
CA GLY A 149 -4.55 49.01 -10.00
C GLY A 149 -5.86 48.22 -9.92
N LEU A 150 -6.17 47.41 -10.92
CA LEU A 150 -7.37 46.59 -10.92
C LEU A 150 -7.17 45.32 -10.07
N PRO A 151 -8.20 44.88 -9.31
CA PRO A 151 -8.09 43.65 -8.51
C PRO A 151 -7.91 42.43 -9.43
N VAL A 152 -6.93 41.58 -9.10
CA VAL A 152 -6.79 40.28 -9.73
C VAL A 152 -7.97 39.42 -9.25
N ILE A 153 -8.80 38.96 -10.20
CA ILE A 153 -9.88 38.03 -9.87
C ILE A 153 -9.26 36.64 -9.68
N ALA A 154 -9.24 36.15 -8.47
CA ALA A 154 -8.90 34.78 -8.14
C ALA A 154 -10.19 33.94 -8.21
N PHE A 155 -10.15 32.80 -8.86
CA PHE A 155 -11.22 31.81 -8.75
C PHE A 155 -10.86 30.86 -7.63
N GLU A 156 -11.80 30.66 -6.71
CA GLU A 156 -11.70 29.63 -5.68
C GLU A 156 -12.20 28.33 -6.31
N ASP A 157 -11.26 27.40 -6.56
CA ASP A 157 -11.61 26.02 -6.87
C ASP A 157 -11.71 25.26 -5.56
N GLU A 158 -12.92 24.86 -5.20
CA GLU A 158 -13.17 23.99 -4.07
C GLU A 158 -13.20 22.53 -4.58
N GLU A 159 -12.10 21.81 -4.37
CA GLU A 159 -12.04 20.39 -4.66
C GLU A 159 -12.44 19.61 -3.41
N THR A 160 -13.59 18.95 -3.46
CA THR A 160 -14.04 18.04 -2.42
C THR A 160 -13.60 16.62 -2.76
N VAL A 161 -12.61 16.12 -2.04
CA VAL A 161 -12.15 14.75 -2.17
C VAL A 161 -12.87 13.86 -1.14
N ASN A 162 -13.71 12.97 -1.64
CA ASN A 162 -14.36 11.96 -0.82
C ASN A 162 -13.46 10.74 -0.68
N TYR A 163 -13.15 10.34 0.54
CA TYR A 163 -12.36 9.14 0.82
C TYR A 163 -12.92 8.36 2.01
N ARG A 164 -12.50 7.11 2.14
CA ARG A 164 -12.84 6.28 3.29
C ARG A 164 -11.65 6.19 4.22
N VAL A 165 -11.90 6.35 5.51
CA VAL A 165 -10.93 6.10 6.57
C VAL A 165 -11.29 4.80 7.25
N GLY A 166 -10.33 3.90 7.39
CA GLY A 166 -10.45 2.71 8.19
C GLY A 166 -9.76 2.89 9.53
N THR A 167 -10.44 2.50 10.60
CA THR A 167 -9.83 2.36 11.91
C THR A 167 -9.91 0.90 12.32
N GLY A 168 -8.76 0.30 12.63
CA GLY A 168 -8.68 -1.05 13.19
C GLY A 168 -8.05 -1.00 14.57
N ASN A 169 -8.55 -1.78 15.51
CA ASN A 169 -7.91 -1.99 16.80
C ASN A 169 -7.75 -3.47 17.10
N ILE A 170 -6.68 -3.79 17.82
CA ILE A 170 -6.38 -5.12 18.35
C ILE A 170 -6.14 -4.95 19.84
N ASP A 171 -6.91 -5.71 20.64
CA ASP A 171 -6.86 -5.73 22.08
C ASP A 171 -6.26 -7.06 22.56
N ILE A 172 -5.29 -6.99 23.44
CA ILE A 172 -4.74 -8.17 24.10
C ILE A 172 -5.04 -8.07 25.60
N VAL A 173 -5.72 -9.07 26.10
CA VAL A 173 -6.26 -9.15 27.45
C VAL A 173 -5.61 -10.29 28.21
N ASP A 174 -5.17 -10.07 29.44
CA ASP A 174 -4.81 -11.16 30.37
C ASP A 174 -6.09 -11.95 30.71
N ALA A 175 -6.15 -13.19 30.29
CA ALA A 175 -7.36 -14.01 30.42
C ALA A 175 -7.73 -14.30 31.92
N ARG A 176 -6.75 -14.39 32.80
CA ARG A 176 -6.96 -14.64 34.24
C ARG A 176 -7.38 -13.38 34.99
N ARG A 177 -6.68 -12.26 34.70
CA ARG A 177 -6.95 -10.96 35.36
C ARG A 177 -8.13 -10.24 34.74
N LYS A 178 -8.55 -10.65 33.53
CA LYS A 178 -9.56 -9.98 32.70
C LYS A 178 -9.25 -8.49 32.48
N THR A 179 -7.98 -8.19 32.34
CA THR A 179 -7.46 -6.81 32.18
C THR A 179 -6.85 -6.64 30.81
N LEU A 180 -7.20 -5.55 30.15
CA LEU A 180 -6.56 -5.14 28.90
C LEU A 180 -5.10 -4.78 29.20
N ILE A 181 -4.16 -5.51 28.60
CA ILE A 181 -2.73 -5.31 28.82
C ILE A 181 -2.05 -4.60 27.68
N TRP A 182 -2.64 -4.66 26.49
CA TRP A 182 -2.14 -3.96 25.32
C TRP A 182 -3.27 -3.70 24.33
N GLU A 183 -3.25 -2.50 23.74
CA GLU A 183 -4.12 -2.09 22.66
C GLU A 183 -3.29 -1.49 21.54
N GLY A 184 -3.49 -1.95 20.32
CA GLY A 184 -2.92 -1.36 19.11
C GLY A 184 -4.01 -0.83 18.22
N ILE A 185 -3.90 0.43 17.80
CA ILE A 185 -4.89 1.11 16.96
C ILE A 185 -4.18 1.60 15.71
N ALA A 186 -4.73 1.27 14.55
CA ALA A 186 -4.31 1.80 13.26
C ALA A 186 -5.43 2.60 12.61
N GLU A 187 -5.06 3.74 12.02
CA GLU A 187 -5.97 4.59 11.28
C GLU A 187 -5.32 5.01 9.96
N GLY A 188 -6.03 4.86 8.85
CA GLY A 188 -5.51 5.21 7.54
C GLY A 188 -6.58 5.31 6.46
N ARG A 189 -6.24 5.91 5.33
CA ARG A 189 -7.11 5.94 4.16
C ARG A 189 -7.25 4.53 3.57
N LEU A 190 -8.48 4.15 3.22
CA LEU A 190 -8.76 2.92 2.50
C LEU A 190 -8.71 3.22 1.00
N THR A 191 -7.74 2.61 0.31
CA THR A 191 -7.65 2.67 -1.15
C THR A 191 -8.58 1.65 -1.79
N GLU A 192 -8.90 1.83 -3.06
CA GLU A 192 -9.70 0.84 -3.80
C GLU A 192 -9.02 -0.53 -3.86
N ASP A 193 -7.70 -0.56 -3.98
CA ASP A 193 -6.94 -1.81 -3.94
C ASP A 193 -7.10 -2.55 -2.61
N MET A 194 -7.05 -1.86 -1.48
CA MET A 194 -7.31 -2.44 -0.16
C MET A 194 -8.74 -2.99 -0.03
N LEU A 195 -9.71 -2.32 -0.64
CA LEU A 195 -11.11 -2.76 -0.62
C LEU A 195 -11.33 -3.98 -1.52
N ASN A 196 -10.64 -4.05 -2.65
CA ASN A 196 -10.72 -5.16 -3.61
C ASN A 196 -9.89 -6.38 -3.15
N ASN A 197 -8.76 -6.14 -2.45
CA ASN A 197 -7.85 -7.15 -1.92
C ASN A 197 -7.68 -7.03 -0.39
N PRO A 198 -8.71 -7.26 0.41
CA PRO A 198 -8.67 -7.00 1.85
C PRO A 198 -7.70 -7.88 2.63
N GLY A 199 -7.43 -9.11 2.19
CA GLY A 199 -6.53 -10.03 2.89
C GLY A 199 -5.11 -9.49 3.05
N PRO A 200 -4.38 -9.19 1.97
CA PRO A 200 -3.04 -8.58 2.04
C PRO A 200 -3.03 -7.23 2.74
N ALA A 201 -4.05 -6.39 2.53
CA ALA A 201 -4.17 -5.09 3.18
C ALA A 201 -4.26 -5.23 4.70
N ILE A 202 -5.12 -6.14 5.20
CA ILE A 202 -5.26 -6.42 6.63
C ILE A 202 -3.98 -7.01 7.20
N ALA A 203 -3.32 -7.92 6.48
CA ALA A 203 -2.04 -8.48 6.94
C ALA A 203 -0.98 -7.38 7.14
N GLY A 204 -0.88 -6.45 6.20
CA GLY A 204 0.03 -5.30 6.32
C GLY A 204 -0.30 -4.40 7.52
N VAL A 205 -1.58 -4.07 7.71
CA VAL A 205 -2.03 -3.25 8.85
C VAL A 205 -1.77 -3.94 10.18
N VAL A 206 -2.09 -5.22 10.29
CA VAL A 206 -1.85 -6.02 11.50
C VAL A 206 -0.35 -6.10 11.80
N SER A 207 0.47 -6.37 10.80
CA SER A 207 1.92 -6.40 10.97
C SER A 207 2.46 -5.06 11.47
N GLU A 208 2.01 -3.94 10.90
CA GLU A 208 2.43 -2.61 11.34
C GLU A 208 2.00 -2.32 12.78
N ILE A 209 0.78 -2.70 13.19
CA ILE A 209 0.33 -2.60 14.58
C ILE A 209 1.26 -3.40 15.50
N PHE A 210 1.59 -4.63 15.12
CA PHE A 210 2.42 -5.52 15.93
C PHE A 210 3.91 -5.12 15.99
N THR A 211 4.38 -4.21 15.14
CA THR A 211 5.74 -3.64 15.31
C THR A 211 5.94 -3.00 16.67
N GLN A 212 4.85 -2.50 17.28
CA GLN A 212 4.85 -1.83 18.58
C GLN A 212 4.41 -2.75 19.72
N TYR A 213 4.13 -4.02 19.47
CA TYR A 213 3.77 -5.00 20.52
C TYR A 213 5.04 -5.48 21.27
N PRO A 214 5.13 -5.28 22.59
CA PRO A 214 6.35 -5.57 23.34
C PRO A 214 6.52 -7.05 23.71
N GLY A 215 5.46 -7.87 23.54
CA GLY A 215 5.42 -9.23 24.06
C GLY A 215 6.15 -10.26 23.19
N LYS A 216 6.79 -11.20 23.90
CA LYS A 216 7.28 -12.48 23.36
C LYS A 216 6.91 -13.58 24.36
N ALA A 217 6.63 -14.78 23.85
CA ALA A 217 6.26 -15.91 24.70
C ALA A 217 7.38 -16.27 25.70
N ALA A 218 6.97 -16.72 26.86
CA ALA A 218 7.88 -17.31 27.83
C ALA A 218 8.57 -18.56 27.24
N LYS A 219 9.85 -18.70 27.50
CA LYS A 219 10.62 -19.87 27.08
C LYS A 219 10.24 -21.10 27.91
#